data_5c7944346f2d09872aaa432980409fc3
#
_entry.id   5c7944346f2d09872aaa432980409fc3
#
_cell.length_a   1.000
_cell.length_b   1.000
_cell.length_c   1.000
_cell.angle_alpha   90.00
_cell.angle_beta   90.00
_cell.angle_gamma   90.00
#
_symmetry.space_group_name_H-M   'P 1'
#
loop_
_entity.id
_entity.type
_entity.pdbx_description
1 polymer ?
#
loop_
_entity_poly.entity_id
_entity_poly.type
_entity_poly.pdbx_seq_one_letter_code
_entity_poly.pdbx_strand_id
1 'polypeptide(L)'
;KEKNIEVRGLELEKKNVQECIYKGLPVIQGDAETELYQFPNQSFDFVVLSQTLQAFYNPDKVLKELLRIGKSVIVSIPNFGYWKVRTSLLFFGKMPITKNLPNKWYNTPNLHMCAIKDLFNYCDDQNIKIQKVIGVNEDKTSLITKKNLEIKNFFSKLGIFLIG
;
A
#
# COMPACT_ATOMS: atom_id res chain seq x y z
N LYS A 1 -8.96 19.60 2.96
CA LYS A 1 -9.17 21.08 3.06
C LYS A 1 -9.29 21.58 4.52
N GLU A 2 -9.70 20.73 5.45
CA GLU A 2 -9.87 21.15 6.86
C GLU A 2 -8.55 21.45 7.62
N LYS A 3 -7.39 21.08 7.07
CA LYS A 3 -6.09 21.19 7.77
C LYS A 3 -5.05 22.08 7.10
N ASN A 4 -5.43 22.91 6.12
CA ASN A 4 -4.47 23.74 5.33
C ASN A 4 -3.29 22.91 4.74
N ILE A 5 -3.54 21.67 4.29
CA ILE A 5 -2.54 20.82 3.68
C ILE A 5 -2.69 20.93 2.16
N GLU A 6 -1.60 21.22 1.48
CA GLU A 6 -1.53 21.12 0.03
C GLU A 6 -1.45 19.63 -0.36
N VAL A 7 -2.39 19.16 -1.19
CA VAL A 7 -2.47 17.78 -1.63
C VAL A 7 -2.48 17.73 -3.15
N ARG A 8 -1.76 16.78 -3.73
CA ARG A 8 -1.76 16.53 -5.17
C ARG A 8 -1.94 15.03 -5.41
N GLY A 9 -2.94 14.65 -6.21
CA GLY A 9 -3.20 13.26 -6.58
C GLY A 9 -2.57 12.91 -7.93
N LEU A 10 -2.13 11.66 -8.08
CA LEU A 10 -1.79 11.02 -9.35
C LEU A 10 -2.73 9.82 -9.51
N GLU A 11 -3.47 9.75 -10.60
CA GLU A 11 -4.50 8.73 -10.84
C GLU A 11 -4.46 8.29 -12.31
N LEU A 12 -4.45 6.99 -12.53
CA LEU A 12 -4.38 6.37 -13.84
C LEU A 12 -5.74 6.44 -14.57
N GLU A 13 -6.81 6.10 -13.86
CA GLU A 13 -8.13 5.92 -14.44
C GLU A 13 -8.83 7.27 -14.68
N LYS A 14 -9.11 7.58 -15.94
CA LYS A 14 -9.78 8.82 -16.36
C LYS A 14 -11.09 9.09 -15.60
N LYS A 15 -11.86 8.05 -15.31
CA LYS A 15 -13.12 8.16 -14.56
C LYS A 15 -12.88 8.69 -13.15
N ASN A 16 -11.86 8.17 -12.47
CA ASN A 16 -11.50 8.60 -11.11
C ASN A 16 -10.94 10.02 -11.11
N VAL A 17 -10.15 10.37 -12.14
CA VAL A 17 -9.67 11.75 -12.35
C VAL A 17 -10.84 12.72 -12.44
N GLN A 18 -11.86 12.40 -13.26
CA GLN A 18 -13.06 13.21 -13.38
C GLN A 18 -13.82 13.37 -12.05
N GLU A 19 -13.94 12.29 -11.28
CA GLU A 19 -14.54 12.36 -9.94
C GLU A 19 -13.75 13.26 -8.98
N CYS A 20 -12.42 13.20 -9.01
CA CYS A 20 -11.55 14.05 -8.20
C CYS A 20 -11.74 15.53 -8.57
N ILE A 21 -11.75 15.84 -9.87
CA ILE A 21 -11.97 17.21 -10.38
C ILE A 21 -13.35 17.72 -9.95
N TYR A 22 -14.39 16.90 -10.11
CA TYR A 22 -15.75 17.26 -9.69
C TYR A 22 -15.84 17.58 -8.19
N LYS A 23 -15.07 16.87 -7.35
CA LYS A 23 -14.94 17.12 -5.90
C LYS A 23 -14.00 18.28 -5.56
N GLY A 24 -13.42 18.97 -6.56
CA GLY A 24 -12.48 20.07 -6.37
C GLY A 24 -11.13 19.62 -5.78
N LEU A 25 -10.72 18.38 -6.03
CA LEU A 25 -9.43 17.84 -5.60
C LEU A 25 -8.40 18.03 -6.71
N PRO A 26 -7.20 18.53 -6.42
CA PRO A 26 -6.12 18.64 -7.39
C PRO A 26 -5.59 17.25 -7.73
N VAL A 27 -5.68 16.87 -9.01
CA VAL A 27 -5.27 15.56 -9.52
C VAL A 27 -4.64 15.71 -10.89
N ILE A 28 -3.61 14.90 -11.15
CA ILE A 28 -2.98 14.72 -12.45
C ILE A 28 -3.36 13.33 -12.95
N GLN A 29 -3.75 13.20 -14.21
CA GLN A 29 -3.91 11.89 -14.82
C GLN A 29 -2.53 11.38 -15.20
N GLY A 30 -2.16 10.17 -14.76
CA GLY A 30 -0.88 9.58 -15.10
C GLY A 30 -0.67 8.22 -14.44
N ASP A 31 0.33 7.51 -14.95
CA ASP A 31 0.77 6.21 -14.44
C ASP A 31 1.96 6.40 -13.50
N ALA A 32 1.79 5.98 -12.24
CA ALA A 32 2.85 6.08 -11.25
C ALA A 32 4.11 5.26 -11.62
N GLU A 33 3.99 4.17 -12.38
CA GLU A 33 5.17 3.41 -12.81
C GLU A 33 6.06 4.17 -13.81
N THR A 34 5.46 5.07 -14.58
CA THR A 34 6.16 5.74 -15.68
C THR A 34 6.33 7.24 -15.48
N GLU A 35 5.66 7.84 -14.50
CA GLU A 35 5.63 9.30 -14.38
C GLU A 35 6.18 9.87 -13.08
N LEU A 36 6.42 9.03 -12.06
CA LEU A 36 6.99 9.51 -10.79
C LEU A 36 8.35 10.19 -10.95
N TYR A 37 9.14 9.82 -11.97
CA TYR A 37 10.45 10.43 -12.24
C TYR A 37 10.37 11.94 -12.55
N GLN A 38 9.21 12.45 -12.98
CA GLN A 38 8.99 13.85 -13.28
C GLN A 38 8.99 14.74 -12.03
N PHE A 39 8.72 14.16 -10.86
CA PHE A 39 8.72 14.91 -9.62
C PHE A 39 10.16 15.07 -9.06
N PRO A 40 10.53 16.26 -8.59
CA PRO A 40 11.85 16.47 -7.97
C PRO A 40 12.06 15.65 -6.70
N ASN A 41 13.33 15.43 -6.37
CA ASN A 41 13.67 14.74 -5.11
C ASN A 41 13.12 15.54 -3.90
N GLN A 42 12.58 14.81 -2.91
CA GLN A 42 12.07 15.36 -1.65
C GLN A 42 11.10 16.54 -1.82
N SER A 43 10.34 16.54 -2.91
CA SER A 43 9.36 17.59 -3.22
C SER A 43 8.09 17.51 -2.38
N PHE A 44 7.89 16.41 -1.67
CA PHE A 44 6.73 16.20 -0.79
C PHE A 44 7.18 15.85 0.63
N ASP A 45 6.50 16.39 1.65
CA ASP A 45 6.74 15.97 3.03
C ASP A 45 6.25 14.54 3.27
N PHE A 46 5.09 14.21 2.71
CA PHE A 46 4.53 12.85 2.73
C PHE A 46 4.04 12.43 1.35
N VAL A 47 4.35 11.19 1.00
CA VAL A 47 3.74 10.52 -0.16
C VAL A 47 2.90 9.36 0.34
N VAL A 48 1.67 9.23 -0.15
CA VAL A 48 0.73 8.20 0.30
C VAL A 48 0.39 7.26 -0.84
N LEU A 49 0.65 5.98 -0.66
CA LEU A 49 0.26 4.90 -1.56
C LEU A 49 -0.71 3.96 -0.85
N SER A 50 -1.99 4.04 -1.21
CA SER A 50 -3.04 3.30 -0.52
C SER A 50 -3.49 2.07 -1.30
N GLN A 51 -3.12 0.88 -0.83
CA GLN A 51 -3.53 -0.42 -1.36
C GLN A 51 -3.31 -0.60 -2.87
N THR A 52 -2.24 -0.01 -3.41
CA THR A 52 -1.93 -0.02 -4.85
C THR A 52 -0.58 -0.71 -5.12
N LEU A 53 0.32 -0.79 -4.13
CA LEU A 53 1.67 -1.33 -4.32
C LEU A 53 1.66 -2.71 -4.99
N GLN A 54 0.75 -3.57 -4.61
CA GLN A 54 0.63 -4.94 -5.14
C GLN A 54 0.03 -5.01 -6.56
N ALA A 55 -0.44 -3.90 -7.10
CA ALA A 55 -1.03 -3.82 -8.44
C ALA A 55 -0.03 -3.36 -9.51
N PHE A 56 1.12 -2.85 -9.14
CA PHE A 56 2.17 -2.45 -10.07
C PHE A 56 2.91 -3.66 -10.66
N TYR A 57 3.45 -3.52 -11.85
CA TYR A 57 4.35 -4.53 -12.46
C TYR A 57 5.72 -4.54 -11.76
N ASN A 58 6.24 -3.37 -11.37
CA ASN A 58 7.54 -3.21 -10.72
C ASN A 58 7.40 -2.46 -9.37
N PRO A 59 6.79 -3.08 -8.35
CA PRO A 59 6.49 -2.40 -7.08
C PRO A 59 7.73 -1.92 -6.34
N ASP A 60 8.87 -2.60 -6.51
CA ASP A 60 10.17 -2.20 -5.94
C ASP A 60 10.69 -0.89 -6.52
N LYS A 61 10.54 -0.68 -7.84
CA LYS A 61 10.93 0.57 -8.50
C LYS A 61 10.02 1.71 -8.08
N VAL A 62 8.72 1.47 -8.06
CA VAL A 62 7.75 2.46 -7.58
C VAL A 62 8.06 2.87 -6.16
N LEU A 63 8.33 1.91 -5.26
CA LEU A 63 8.64 2.22 -3.86
C LEU A 63 9.92 3.08 -3.72
N LYS A 64 10.96 2.79 -4.52
CA LYS A 64 12.17 3.61 -4.58
C LYS A 64 11.90 5.04 -5.05
N GLU A 65 11.07 5.21 -6.08
CA GLU A 65 10.67 6.54 -6.57
C GLU A 65 9.84 7.30 -5.52
N LEU A 66 8.91 6.64 -4.83
CA LEU A 66 8.16 7.26 -3.75
C LEU A 66 9.08 7.77 -2.63
N LEU A 67 10.11 6.97 -2.26
CA LEU A 67 11.13 7.35 -1.27
C LEU A 67 12.07 8.46 -1.78
N ARG A 68 12.26 8.56 -3.09
CA ARG A 68 13.05 9.65 -3.71
C ARG A 68 12.31 10.98 -3.64
N ILE A 69 11.01 10.98 -3.97
CA ILE A 69 10.21 12.22 -4.07
C ILE A 69 9.64 12.68 -2.74
N GLY A 70 9.46 11.77 -1.77
CA GLY A 70 8.91 12.06 -0.45
C GLY A 70 9.95 12.01 0.66
N LYS A 71 9.84 12.90 1.66
CA LYS A 71 10.63 12.82 2.90
C LYS A 71 10.19 11.61 3.75
N SER A 72 8.91 11.28 3.69
CA SER A 72 8.33 10.09 4.31
C SER A 72 7.25 9.51 3.41
N VAL A 73 7.16 8.18 3.37
CA VAL A 73 6.19 7.46 2.54
C VAL A 73 5.26 6.64 3.43
N ILE A 74 3.96 6.77 3.19
CA ILE A 74 2.93 5.97 3.83
C ILE A 74 2.42 4.96 2.80
N VAL A 75 2.67 3.68 3.05
CA VAL A 75 2.22 2.59 2.18
C VAL A 75 1.24 1.71 2.93
N SER A 76 0.08 1.45 2.35
CA SER A 76 -0.82 0.43 2.87
C SER A 76 -0.96 -0.73 1.90
N ILE A 77 -0.97 -1.95 2.43
CA ILE A 77 -1.09 -3.20 1.67
C ILE A 77 -2.14 -4.13 2.27
N PRO A 78 -2.95 -4.82 1.45
CA PRO A 78 -3.74 -5.93 1.93
C PRO A 78 -2.81 -7.07 2.35
N ASN A 79 -3.14 -7.73 3.46
CA ASN A 79 -2.26 -8.76 4.03
C ASN A 79 -2.67 -10.16 3.58
N PHE A 80 -1.96 -10.76 2.66
CA PHE A 80 -2.12 -12.17 2.27
C PHE A 80 -1.68 -13.15 3.36
N GLY A 81 -0.89 -12.69 4.35
CA GLY A 81 -0.53 -13.46 5.54
C GLY A 81 -1.63 -13.58 6.60
N TYR A 82 -2.80 -12.96 6.39
CA TYR A 82 -3.93 -13.01 7.33
C TYR A 82 -4.49 -14.44 7.50
N TRP A 83 -4.85 -14.82 8.72
CA TRP A 83 -5.24 -16.20 9.03
C TRP A 83 -6.38 -16.76 8.16
N LYS A 84 -7.39 -15.95 7.80
CA LYS A 84 -8.48 -16.42 6.91
C LYS A 84 -7.99 -16.76 5.52
N VAL A 85 -6.99 -16.04 4.99
CA VAL A 85 -6.35 -16.35 3.71
C VAL A 85 -5.62 -17.69 3.82
N ARG A 86 -4.79 -17.84 4.86
CA ARG A 86 -4.03 -19.08 5.11
C ARG A 86 -4.92 -20.30 5.28
N THR A 87 -5.98 -20.19 6.10
CA THR A 87 -6.91 -21.31 6.30
C THR A 87 -7.71 -21.66 5.05
N SER A 88 -8.10 -20.67 4.26
CA SER A 88 -8.76 -20.92 2.98
C SER A 88 -7.88 -21.72 2.01
N LEU A 89 -6.61 -21.33 1.90
CA LEU A 89 -5.64 -22.05 1.08
C LEU A 89 -5.34 -23.45 1.62
N LEU A 90 -5.14 -23.56 2.94
CA LEU A 90 -4.78 -24.83 3.59
C LEU A 90 -5.88 -25.88 3.51
N PHE A 91 -7.14 -25.50 3.81
CA PHE A 91 -8.24 -26.46 3.94
C PHE A 91 -9.06 -26.60 2.67
N PHE A 92 -9.15 -25.57 1.84
CA PHE A 92 -10.01 -25.58 0.65
C PHE A 92 -9.25 -25.50 -0.68
N GLY A 93 -7.95 -25.23 -0.66
CA GLY A 93 -7.14 -25.06 -1.87
C GLY A 93 -7.65 -23.97 -2.81
N LYS A 94 -8.35 -22.95 -2.28
CA LYS A 94 -8.98 -21.89 -3.06
C LYS A 94 -8.47 -20.52 -2.62
N MET A 95 -8.24 -19.63 -3.59
CA MET A 95 -7.97 -18.23 -3.30
C MET A 95 -9.17 -17.61 -2.56
N PRO A 96 -8.95 -17.02 -1.39
CA PRO A 96 -10.03 -16.48 -0.59
C PRO A 96 -10.59 -15.20 -1.20
N ILE A 97 -11.91 -15.07 -1.14
CA ILE A 97 -12.60 -13.79 -1.36
C ILE A 97 -12.93 -13.24 0.01
N THR A 98 -12.40 -12.07 0.33
CA THR A 98 -12.61 -11.40 1.62
C THR A 98 -13.00 -9.94 1.39
N LYS A 99 -13.41 -9.23 2.46
CA LYS A 99 -13.72 -7.78 2.34
C LYS A 99 -12.55 -6.96 1.80
N ASN A 100 -11.32 -7.34 2.12
CA ASN A 100 -10.10 -6.65 1.67
C ASN A 100 -9.52 -7.22 0.36
N LEU A 101 -9.99 -8.39 -0.06
CA LEU A 101 -9.64 -9.06 -1.31
C LEU A 101 -10.94 -9.49 -1.99
N PRO A 102 -11.74 -8.53 -2.51
CA PRO A 102 -13.11 -8.81 -2.96
C PRO A 102 -13.18 -9.48 -4.34
N ASN A 103 -12.11 -9.44 -5.10
CA ASN A 103 -12.08 -9.90 -6.48
C ASN A 103 -11.79 -11.40 -6.57
N LYS A 104 -12.30 -12.03 -7.63
CA LYS A 104 -11.93 -13.39 -8.00
C LYS A 104 -10.51 -13.40 -8.58
N TRP A 105 -9.84 -14.56 -8.56
CA TRP A 105 -8.46 -14.70 -9.00
C TRP A 105 -8.21 -14.23 -10.45
N TYR A 106 -9.21 -14.29 -11.33
CA TYR A 106 -9.10 -13.93 -12.74
C TYR A 106 -9.45 -12.45 -13.07
N ASN A 107 -9.98 -11.69 -12.10
CA ASN A 107 -10.34 -10.28 -12.30
C ASN A 107 -9.82 -9.37 -11.18
N THR A 108 -8.81 -9.82 -10.47
CA THR A 108 -8.14 -9.03 -9.44
C THR A 108 -7.12 -8.08 -10.07
N PRO A 109 -7.03 -6.83 -9.60
CA PRO A 109 -5.94 -5.94 -9.99
C PRO A 109 -4.62 -6.29 -9.27
N ASN A 110 -4.65 -7.18 -8.27
CA ASN A 110 -3.44 -7.55 -7.52
C ASN A 110 -2.58 -8.50 -8.34
N LEU A 111 -1.44 -8.02 -8.81
CA LEU A 111 -0.43 -8.81 -9.52
C LEU A 111 0.48 -9.57 -8.54
N HIS A 112 0.73 -8.97 -7.37
CA HIS A 112 1.61 -9.53 -6.34
C HIS A 112 0.83 -9.84 -5.06
N MET A 113 1.09 -11.02 -4.50
CA MET A 113 0.54 -11.44 -3.20
C MET A 113 1.54 -11.07 -2.11
N CYS A 114 1.29 -9.96 -1.42
CA CYS A 114 2.20 -9.43 -0.40
C CYS A 114 1.59 -9.60 1.00
N ALA A 115 2.37 -10.10 1.94
CA ALA A 115 2.05 -10.09 3.34
C ALA A 115 2.76 -8.91 4.05
N ILE A 116 2.28 -8.55 5.25
CA ILE A 116 2.95 -7.54 6.08
C ILE A 116 4.42 -7.92 6.33
N LYS A 117 4.68 -9.20 6.56
CA LYS A 117 6.03 -9.71 6.79
C LYS A 117 6.93 -9.54 5.57
N ASP A 118 6.40 -9.70 4.35
CA ASP A 118 7.18 -9.58 3.13
C ASP A 118 7.65 -8.15 2.91
N LEU A 119 6.77 -7.16 3.08
CA LEU A 119 7.16 -5.75 2.97
C LEU A 119 8.10 -5.33 4.11
N PHE A 120 7.92 -5.89 5.31
CA PHE A 120 8.81 -5.64 6.43
C PHE A 120 10.24 -6.14 6.14
N ASN A 121 10.36 -7.38 5.64
CA ASN A 121 11.65 -7.97 5.27
C ASN A 121 12.28 -7.23 4.09
N TYR A 122 11.49 -6.87 3.07
CA TYR A 122 11.98 -6.06 1.95
C TYR A 122 12.60 -4.73 2.43
N CYS A 123 11.95 -4.04 3.35
CA CYS A 123 12.50 -2.81 3.91
C CYS A 123 13.83 -3.06 4.66
N ASP A 124 13.90 -4.14 5.42
CA ASP A 124 15.14 -4.54 6.15
C ASP A 124 16.28 -4.86 5.15
N ASP A 125 15.99 -5.67 4.11
CA ASP A 125 16.96 -6.07 3.07
C ASP A 125 17.46 -4.89 2.23
N GLN A 126 16.60 -3.92 1.97
CA GLN A 126 16.96 -2.72 1.20
C GLN A 126 17.48 -1.57 2.08
N ASN A 127 17.67 -1.78 3.38
CA ASN A 127 18.05 -0.75 4.36
C ASN A 127 17.10 0.46 4.38
N ILE A 128 15.81 0.24 4.10
CA ILE A 128 14.78 1.27 4.19
C ILE A 128 14.36 1.38 5.67
N LYS A 129 14.47 2.58 6.22
CA LYS A 129 14.10 2.81 7.61
C LYS A 129 12.58 2.72 7.81
N ILE A 130 12.15 1.75 8.59
CA ILE A 130 10.77 1.66 9.05
C ILE A 130 10.59 2.53 10.29
N GLN A 131 9.82 3.61 10.17
CA GLN A 131 9.50 4.50 11.28
C GLN A 131 8.36 3.94 12.13
N LYS A 132 7.31 3.39 11.48
CA LYS A 132 6.15 2.83 12.16
C LYS A 132 5.41 1.84 11.26
N VAL A 133 4.89 0.77 11.85
CA VAL A 133 3.97 -0.15 11.16
C VAL A 133 2.72 -0.35 12.01
N ILE A 134 1.55 -0.23 11.39
CA ILE A 134 0.25 -0.42 12.02
C ILE A 134 -0.46 -1.57 11.31
N GLY A 135 -0.88 -2.57 12.06
CA GLY A 135 -1.79 -3.59 11.59
C GLY A 135 -3.24 -3.17 11.87
N VAL A 136 -4.08 -3.33 10.86
CA VAL A 136 -5.52 -3.00 10.95
C VAL A 136 -6.33 -4.28 10.83
N ASN A 137 -7.30 -4.46 11.73
CA ASN A 137 -8.29 -5.52 11.70
C ASN A 137 -9.64 -4.97 12.12
N GLU A 138 -10.55 -4.77 11.15
CA GLU A 138 -11.83 -4.08 11.35
C GLU A 138 -11.61 -2.69 11.97
N ASP A 139 -12.20 -2.40 13.11
CA ASP A 139 -12.08 -1.11 13.79
C ASP A 139 -10.89 -1.05 14.78
N LYS A 140 -10.07 -2.12 14.84
CA LYS A 140 -8.93 -2.21 15.75
C LYS A 140 -7.62 -2.01 15.00
N THR A 141 -6.78 -1.14 15.54
CA THR A 141 -5.41 -0.95 15.10
C THR A 141 -4.43 -1.47 16.14
N SER A 142 -3.26 -1.90 15.70
CA SER A 142 -2.21 -2.37 16.60
C SER A 142 -0.84 -2.04 16.04
N LEU A 143 0.08 -1.62 16.90
CA LEU A 143 1.47 -1.39 16.51
C LEU A 143 2.16 -2.72 16.22
N ILE A 144 2.89 -2.77 15.11
CA ILE A 144 3.70 -3.90 14.69
C ILE A 144 5.17 -3.56 14.89
N THR A 145 5.89 -4.47 15.54
CA THR A 145 7.33 -4.40 15.78
C THR A 145 7.98 -5.73 15.38
N LYS A 146 9.30 -5.80 15.25
CA LYS A 146 10.00 -7.07 15.00
C LYS A 146 9.60 -8.17 15.99
N LYS A 147 9.36 -7.83 17.26
CA LYS A 147 9.03 -8.80 18.33
C LYS A 147 7.64 -9.45 18.16
N ASN A 148 6.67 -8.74 17.59
CA ASN A 148 5.30 -9.23 17.46
C ASN A 148 4.86 -9.44 16.00
N LEU A 149 5.81 -9.34 15.05
CA LEU A 149 5.54 -9.37 13.61
C LEU A 149 4.75 -10.63 13.20
N GLU A 150 5.15 -11.81 13.65
CA GLU A 150 4.49 -13.08 13.29
C GLU A 150 3.02 -13.09 13.71
N ILE A 151 2.76 -12.75 14.98
CA ILE A 151 1.39 -12.72 15.53
C ILE A 151 0.55 -11.66 14.81
N LYS A 152 1.11 -10.46 14.59
CA LYS A 152 0.39 -9.37 13.96
C LYS A 152 0.18 -9.60 12.46
N ASN A 153 1.14 -10.20 11.76
CA ASN A 153 0.98 -10.65 10.39
C ASN A 153 -0.16 -11.69 10.26
N PHE A 154 -0.31 -12.58 11.26
CA PHE A 154 -1.38 -13.57 11.26
C PHE A 154 -2.76 -12.95 11.51
N PHE A 155 -2.90 -11.95 12.39
CA PHE A 155 -4.19 -11.39 12.78
C PHE A 155 -4.59 -10.09 12.11
N SER A 156 -3.69 -9.38 11.40
CA SER A 156 -4.04 -8.12 10.73
C SER A 156 -4.49 -8.36 9.29
N LYS A 157 -5.57 -7.68 8.87
CA LYS A 157 -6.09 -7.72 7.50
C LYS A 157 -5.34 -6.80 6.55
N LEU A 158 -4.83 -5.69 7.09
CA LEU A 158 -4.13 -4.64 6.35
C LEU A 158 -2.90 -4.22 7.14
N GLY A 159 -1.81 -3.93 6.44
CA GLY A 159 -0.63 -3.29 6.99
C GLY A 159 -0.49 -1.87 6.49
N ILE A 160 -0.17 -0.92 7.38
CA ILE A 160 0.15 0.46 7.04
C ILE A 160 1.56 0.72 7.54
N PHE A 161 2.44 1.10 6.63
CA PHE A 161 3.85 1.38 6.87
C PHE A 161 4.12 2.86 6.72
N LEU A 162 4.85 3.45 7.66
CA LEU A 162 5.52 4.72 7.54
C LEU A 162 7.01 4.45 7.41
N ILE A 163 7.61 4.80 6.30
CA ILE A 163 8.99 4.52 5.91
C ILE A 163 9.69 5.79 5.39
N GLY A 164 11.01 5.81 5.43
CA GLY A 164 11.83 6.92 4.97
C GLY A 164 12.87 7.40 5.96
#